data_b7c430f08ad961c7f4988e70a470397d
#
_entry.id   b7c430f08ad961c7f4988e70a470397d
#
_cell.length_a   1.000
_cell.length_b   1.000
_cell.length_c   1.000
_cell.angle_alpha   90.00
_cell.angle_beta   90.00
_cell.angle_gamma   90.00
#
_symmetry.space_group_name_H-M   'P 1'
#
loop_
_entity.id
_entity.type
_entity.pdbx_description
1 polymer ?
#
loop_
_entity_poly.entity_id
_entity_poly.type
_entity_poly.pdbx_seq_one_letter_code
_entity_poly.pdbx_strand_id
1 'polypeptide(L)'
;STPIKSSAASDVYKRQIYYIPTETAFGTSLLDPRKVIEKKYVKDSSGCYGYYSGAAFLNQLGLSTQMPNTIEVCTNNEKTRSRELAIGKQRVILRRARSKVTAKNAAVLSFLELMNEMPAPYFSEGRKKLTIEFITKNGITRRDITEYAPAFPDKAMRTLVESEIIYHVTQ
;
A
#
# COMPACT_ATOMS: atom_id res chain seq x y z
N SER A 1 -18.48 -25.47 17.77
CA SER A 1 -19.39 -24.86 18.09
C SER A 1 -19.76 -23.49 17.74
N THR A 2 -20.80 -23.35 17.68
CA THR A 2 -21.25 -22.22 17.30
C THR A 2 -21.21 -21.09 18.09
N PRO A 3 -20.78 -21.14 19.10
CA PRO A 3 -20.78 -20.05 19.89
C PRO A 3 -20.30 -18.78 19.44
N ILE A 4 -19.75 -18.86 18.43
CA ILE A 4 -19.30 -17.74 17.87
C ILE A 4 -20.29 -16.77 17.55
N LYS A 5 -21.39 -16.90 17.90
CA LYS A 5 -22.38 -15.99 17.59
C LYS A 5 -22.48 -14.80 18.45
N SER A 6 -21.68 -14.70 19.43
CA SER A 6 -21.70 -13.53 20.26
C SER A 6 -21.32 -12.29 19.47
N SER A 7 -21.82 -11.14 19.85
CA SER A 7 -21.43 -9.89 19.22
C SER A 7 -19.98 -9.60 19.41
N ALA A 8 -19.38 -10.06 20.49
CA ALA A 8 -17.96 -9.90 20.70
C ALA A 8 -17.17 -10.65 19.63
N ALA A 9 -17.58 -11.83 19.25
CA ALA A 9 -16.94 -12.57 18.16
C ALA A 9 -17.08 -11.84 16.83
N SER A 10 -18.24 -11.25 16.56
CA SER A 10 -18.42 -10.44 15.38
C SER A 10 -17.53 -9.24 15.35
N ASP A 11 -17.33 -8.58 16.47
CA ASP A 11 -16.45 -7.41 16.54
C ASP A 11 -14.99 -7.80 16.31
N VAL A 12 -14.59 -8.96 16.78
CA VAL A 12 -13.26 -9.48 16.52
C VAL A 12 -13.07 -9.70 15.02
N TYR A 13 -14.05 -10.24 14.33
CA TYR A 13 -13.96 -10.42 12.90
C TYR A 13 -13.84 -9.10 12.12
N LYS A 14 -14.33 -8.02 12.63
CA LYS A 14 -14.17 -6.71 12.00
C LYS A 14 -12.74 -6.20 12.10
N ARG A 15 -11.99 -6.66 13.11
CA ARG A 15 -10.65 -6.18 13.37
C ARG A 15 -9.57 -7.14 12.89
N GLN A 16 -9.91 -8.40 12.76
CA GLN A 16 -8.97 -9.44 12.34
C GLN A 16 -9.53 -10.18 11.16
N ILE A 17 -8.67 -10.69 10.33
CA ILE A 17 -9.05 -11.56 9.24
C ILE A 17 -8.52 -12.93 9.55
N TYR A 18 -9.44 -13.88 9.66
CA TYR A 18 -9.08 -15.25 9.87
C TYR A 18 -9.06 -15.97 8.53
N TYR A 19 -8.06 -16.78 8.32
CA TYR A 19 -8.09 -17.67 7.19
C TYR A 19 -8.48 -19.06 7.69
N ILE A 20 -9.21 -19.75 6.87
CA ILE A 20 -9.65 -21.11 7.18
C ILE A 20 -8.77 -22.07 6.36
N PRO A 21 -8.07 -23.00 7.02
CA PRO A 21 -7.29 -23.97 6.29
C PRO A 21 -8.21 -24.80 5.39
N THR A 22 -7.77 -25.02 4.18
CA THR A 22 -8.52 -25.86 3.23
C THR A 22 -7.92 -27.24 3.24
N GLU A 23 -8.73 -28.22 3.50
CA GLU A 23 -8.27 -29.60 3.42
C GLU A 23 -8.10 -30.01 1.97
N THR A 24 -7.00 -30.64 1.68
CA THR A 24 -6.70 -31.15 0.35
C THR A 24 -6.33 -32.61 0.45
N ALA A 25 -6.13 -33.27 -0.68
CA ALA A 25 -5.69 -34.64 -0.71
C ALA A 25 -4.33 -34.86 -0.02
N PHE A 26 -3.59 -33.78 0.17
CA PHE A 26 -2.26 -33.83 0.77
C PHE A 26 -2.23 -33.23 2.18
N GLY A 27 -3.37 -32.91 2.75
CA GLY A 27 -3.48 -32.32 4.08
C GLY A 27 -4.13 -30.94 4.06
N THR A 28 -3.94 -30.18 5.13
CA THR A 28 -4.55 -28.87 5.30
C THR A 28 -3.65 -27.80 4.71
N SER A 29 -4.20 -26.99 3.80
CA SER A 29 -3.46 -25.87 3.25
C SER A 29 -3.88 -24.56 3.93
N LEU A 30 -2.93 -23.68 4.11
CA LEU A 30 -3.17 -22.37 4.69
C LEU A 30 -3.13 -21.31 3.60
N LEU A 31 -4.00 -20.30 3.71
CA LEU A 31 -3.96 -19.18 2.80
C LEU A 31 -2.73 -18.31 3.09
N ASP A 32 -2.09 -17.84 2.03
CA ASP A 32 -0.98 -16.91 2.17
C ASP A 32 -1.54 -15.56 2.64
N PRO A 33 -1.11 -15.03 3.78
CA PRO A 33 -1.59 -13.73 4.28
C PRO A 33 -1.45 -12.59 3.27
N ARG A 34 -0.40 -12.62 2.46
CA ARG A 34 -0.18 -11.56 1.46
C ARG A 34 -1.24 -11.56 0.37
N LYS A 35 -1.68 -12.73 -0.05
CA LYS A 35 -2.76 -12.86 -1.03
C LYS A 35 -4.08 -12.38 -0.47
N VAL A 36 -4.33 -12.64 0.82
CA VAL A 36 -5.52 -12.15 1.52
C VAL A 36 -5.51 -10.63 1.58
N ILE A 37 -4.38 -10.03 1.96
CA ILE A 37 -4.20 -8.58 2.01
C ILE A 37 -4.47 -7.97 0.63
N GLU A 38 -3.82 -8.50 -0.40
CA GLU A 38 -3.97 -7.99 -1.75
C GLU A 38 -5.42 -8.01 -2.19
N LYS A 39 -6.08 -9.16 -2.07
CA LYS A 39 -7.45 -9.32 -2.53
C LYS A 39 -8.44 -8.47 -1.76
N LYS A 40 -8.24 -8.30 -0.47
CA LYS A 40 -9.19 -7.57 0.36
C LYS A 40 -8.96 -6.07 0.37
N TYR A 41 -7.73 -5.62 0.27
CA TYR A 41 -7.39 -4.23 0.48
C TYR A 41 -6.71 -3.53 -0.69
N VAL A 42 -6.21 -4.24 -1.67
CA VAL A 42 -5.46 -3.65 -2.78
C VAL A 42 -6.18 -3.79 -4.12
N LYS A 43 -6.33 -5.00 -4.60
CA LYS A 43 -6.94 -5.25 -5.90
C LYS A 43 -7.44 -6.68 -6.04
N ASP A 44 -8.43 -6.85 -6.92
CA ASP A 44 -8.93 -8.15 -7.33
C ASP A 44 -9.36 -8.09 -8.80
N SER A 45 -10.12 -9.08 -9.25
CA SER A 45 -10.60 -9.11 -10.64
C SER A 45 -11.56 -7.96 -10.97
N SER A 46 -12.16 -7.31 -9.97
CA SER A 46 -13.10 -6.21 -10.19
C SER A 46 -12.40 -4.85 -10.31
N GLY A 47 -11.17 -4.73 -9.90
CA GLY A 47 -10.42 -3.48 -9.99
C GLY A 47 -9.40 -3.27 -8.88
N CYS A 48 -8.88 -2.05 -8.81
CA CYS A 48 -7.90 -1.64 -7.82
C CYS A 48 -8.54 -0.65 -6.86
N TYR A 49 -8.36 -0.86 -5.57
CA TYR A 49 -8.97 -0.04 -4.53
C TYR A 49 -8.00 0.28 -3.38
N GLY A 50 -6.74 -0.05 -3.55
CA GLY A 50 -5.71 0.25 -2.56
C GLY A 50 -4.31 0.18 -3.16
N TYR A 51 -3.31 0.57 -2.37
CA TYR A 51 -1.91 0.48 -2.74
C TYR A 51 -1.05 0.26 -1.51
N TYR A 52 0.12 -0.37 -1.71
CA TYR A 52 1.07 -0.57 -0.63
C TYR A 52 1.83 0.73 -0.36
N SER A 53 2.18 0.95 0.90
CA SER A 53 2.98 2.08 1.34
C SER A 53 4.05 1.60 2.32
N GLY A 54 4.89 2.51 2.81
CA GLY A 54 5.93 2.19 3.77
C GLY A 54 6.91 1.13 3.28
N ALA A 55 7.34 0.28 4.19
CA ALA A 55 8.35 -0.74 3.89
C ALA A 55 7.95 -1.70 2.78
N ALA A 56 6.67 -2.03 2.67
CA ALA A 56 6.18 -2.92 1.61
C ALA A 56 6.38 -2.29 0.23
N PHE A 57 6.11 -0.99 0.10
CA PHE A 57 6.33 -0.29 -1.17
C PHE A 57 7.81 -0.13 -1.48
N LEU A 58 8.63 0.20 -0.49
CA LEU A 58 10.09 0.27 -0.67
C LEU A 58 10.64 -1.06 -1.19
N ASN A 59 10.14 -2.16 -0.66
CA ASN A 59 10.53 -3.48 -1.12
C ASN A 59 10.12 -3.74 -2.57
N GLN A 60 8.91 -3.34 -2.94
CA GLN A 60 8.43 -3.47 -4.32
C GLN A 60 9.26 -2.68 -5.32
N LEU A 61 9.76 -1.50 -4.93
CA LEU A 61 10.58 -0.67 -5.79
C LEU A 61 12.03 -1.15 -5.85
N GLY A 62 12.43 -2.08 -4.99
CA GLY A 62 13.82 -2.48 -4.86
C GLY A 62 14.65 -1.52 -4.03
N LEU A 63 14.02 -0.58 -3.32
CA LEU A 63 14.71 0.36 -2.43
C LEU A 63 15.11 -0.31 -1.11
N SER A 64 14.48 -1.40 -0.77
CA SER A 64 14.83 -2.23 0.36
C SER A 64 14.78 -3.70 -0.05
N THR A 65 15.76 -4.48 0.39
CA THR A 65 15.79 -5.91 0.13
C THR A 65 15.19 -6.71 1.27
N GLN A 66 14.94 -6.07 2.41
CA GLN A 66 14.38 -6.75 3.57
C GLN A 66 12.87 -6.94 3.39
N MET A 67 12.41 -8.13 3.75
CA MET A 67 10.97 -8.39 3.77
C MET A 67 10.36 -7.64 4.95
N PRO A 68 9.32 -6.87 4.74
CA PRO A 68 8.74 -6.09 5.82
C PRO A 68 8.01 -6.97 6.83
N ASN A 69 8.24 -6.70 8.12
CA ASN A 69 7.51 -7.38 9.20
C ASN A 69 6.08 -6.90 9.27
N THR A 70 5.84 -5.69 8.86
CA THR A 70 4.51 -5.08 8.84
C THR A 70 4.22 -4.60 7.42
N ILE A 71 3.06 -4.96 6.89
CA ILE A 71 2.63 -4.52 5.58
C ILE A 71 1.67 -3.35 5.77
N GLU A 72 1.99 -2.21 5.14
CA GLU A 72 1.15 -1.02 5.19
C GLU A 72 0.41 -0.85 3.89
N VAL A 73 -0.88 -0.61 3.98
CA VAL A 73 -1.76 -0.45 2.82
C VAL A 73 -2.67 0.75 3.02
N CYS A 74 -2.76 1.60 2.00
CA CYS A 74 -3.75 2.65 1.92
C CYS A 74 -4.88 2.14 1.02
N THR A 75 -6.12 2.20 1.51
CA THR A 75 -7.21 1.56 0.79
C THR A 75 -8.53 2.29 0.95
N ASN A 76 -9.38 2.19 -0.08
CA ASN A 76 -10.75 2.69 -0.02
C ASN A 76 -11.58 1.86 0.98
N ASN A 77 -11.13 0.64 1.26
CA ASN A 77 -11.86 -0.30 2.13
C ASN A 77 -11.59 -0.09 3.62
N GLU A 78 -10.92 1.01 3.98
CA GLU A 78 -10.71 1.38 5.38
C GLU A 78 -11.40 2.71 5.66
N LYS A 79 -12.22 2.73 6.70
CA LYS A 79 -12.97 3.94 7.06
C LYS A 79 -12.28 4.77 8.12
N THR A 80 -11.48 4.13 8.97
CA THR A 80 -10.76 4.84 10.00
C THR A 80 -9.47 5.42 9.44
N ARG A 81 -8.91 6.43 10.11
CA ARG A 81 -7.67 7.05 9.65
C ARG A 81 -6.54 6.01 9.57
N SER A 82 -6.44 5.17 10.58
CA SER A 82 -5.44 4.12 10.63
C SER A 82 -5.88 3.02 11.58
N ARG A 83 -5.60 1.80 11.23
CA ARG A 83 -5.93 0.64 12.06
C ARG A 83 -4.90 -0.45 11.86
N GLU A 84 -4.51 -1.10 12.97
CA GLU A 84 -3.61 -2.24 12.93
C GLU A 84 -4.40 -3.52 13.10
N LEU A 85 -4.03 -4.55 12.37
CA LEU A 85 -4.63 -5.86 12.48
C LEU A 85 -3.60 -6.95 12.14
N ALA A 86 -3.98 -8.20 12.33
CA ALA A 86 -3.14 -9.34 11.98
C ALA A 86 -3.91 -10.29 11.07
N ILE A 87 -3.22 -10.82 10.08
CA ILE A 87 -3.72 -11.89 9.23
C ILE A 87 -2.74 -13.05 9.42
N GLY A 88 -3.16 -14.06 10.17
CA GLY A 88 -2.21 -15.08 10.60
C GLY A 88 -1.10 -14.45 11.46
N LYS A 89 0.12 -14.64 11.07
CA LYS A 89 1.27 -14.06 11.75
C LYS A 89 1.71 -12.72 11.14
N GLN A 90 1.07 -12.29 10.06
CA GLN A 90 1.43 -11.05 9.36
C GLN A 90 0.74 -9.85 9.99
N ARG A 91 1.51 -8.87 10.43
CA ARG A 91 0.98 -7.59 10.90
C ARG A 91 0.67 -6.71 9.70
N VAL A 92 -0.44 -6.00 9.79
CA VAL A 92 -0.92 -5.12 8.72
C VAL A 92 -1.37 -3.80 9.33
N ILE A 93 -0.95 -2.71 8.72
CA ILE A 93 -1.48 -1.39 9.04
C ILE A 93 -2.30 -0.93 7.85
N LEU A 94 -3.58 -0.70 8.09
CA LEU A 94 -4.47 -0.16 7.08
C LEU A 94 -4.65 1.32 7.34
N ARG A 95 -4.57 2.11 6.27
CA ARG A 95 -4.87 3.53 6.32
C ARG A 95 -5.93 3.85 5.28
N ARG A 96 -6.82 4.75 5.65
CA ARG A 96 -7.80 5.24 4.68
C ARG A 96 -7.06 6.00 3.58
N ALA A 97 -7.36 5.68 2.34
CA ALA A 97 -6.74 6.37 1.20
C ALA A 97 -7.08 7.85 1.22
N ARG A 98 -6.13 8.69 0.84
CA ARG A 98 -6.29 10.16 0.81
C ARG A 98 -7.19 10.60 -0.34
N SER A 99 -7.21 9.84 -1.41
CA SER A 99 -8.11 10.01 -2.54
C SER A 99 -8.64 8.66 -2.92
N LYS A 100 -9.78 8.61 -3.59
CA LYS A 100 -10.33 7.33 -4.03
C LYS A 100 -9.35 6.64 -4.97
N VAL A 101 -8.92 5.46 -4.61
CA VAL A 101 -7.95 4.68 -5.39
C VAL A 101 -8.66 3.97 -6.54
N THR A 102 -8.05 4.03 -7.71
CA THR A 102 -8.49 3.32 -8.91
C THR A 102 -7.27 2.72 -9.59
N ALA A 103 -7.47 1.88 -10.58
CA ALA A 103 -6.36 1.32 -11.36
C ALA A 103 -5.55 2.41 -12.06
N LYS A 104 -6.17 3.55 -12.37
CA LYS A 104 -5.50 4.64 -13.07
C LYS A 104 -4.60 5.48 -12.19
N ASN A 105 -4.94 5.64 -10.92
CA ASN A 105 -4.21 6.53 -10.02
C ASN A 105 -3.40 5.85 -8.94
N ALA A 106 -3.51 4.53 -8.80
CA ALA A 106 -2.79 3.81 -7.73
C ALA A 106 -1.29 4.07 -7.77
N ALA A 107 -0.68 4.11 -8.94
CA ALA A 107 0.75 4.34 -9.08
C ALA A 107 1.14 5.75 -8.64
N VAL A 108 0.43 6.80 -9.07
CA VAL A 108 0.75 8.16 -8.68
C VAL A 108 0.51 8.38 -7.18
N LEU A 109 -0.54 7.78 -6.63
CA LEU A 109 -0.79 7.85 -5.18
C LEU A 109 0.31 7.15 -4.38
N SER A 110 0.77 5.98 -4.83
CA SER A 110 1.90 5.29 -4.21
C SER A 110 3.16 6.13 -4.22
N PHE A 111 3.44 6.78 -5.35
CA PHE A 111 4.59 7.65 -5.52
C PHE A 111 4.51 8.87 -4.60
N LEU A 112 3.36 9.53 -4.53
CA LEU A 112 3.18 10.69 -3.65
C LEU A 112 3.29 10.30 -2.17
N GLU A 113 2.82 9.11 -1.82
CA GLU A 113 2.97 8.60 -0.46
C GLU A 113 4.46 8.41 -0.12
N LEU A 114 5.26 7.89 -1.05
CA LEU A 114 6.71 7.76 -0.89
C LEU A 114 7.36 9.13 -0.68
N MET A 115 6.97 10.15 -1.45
CA MET A 115 7.47 11.51 -1.29
C MET A 115 7.08 12.11 0.06
N ASN A 116 5.92 11.71 0.57
CA ASN A 116 5.46 12.16 1.88
C ASN A 116 6.19 11.46 3.03
N GLU A 117 6.57 10.21 2.85
CA GLU A 117 7.18 9.40 3.91
C GLU A 117 8.69 9.59 4.04
N MET A 118 9.38 9.84 2.94
CA MET A 118 10.84 9.92 2.92
C MET A 118 11.34 11.34 2.67
N PRO A 119 12.39 11.77 3.40
CA PRO A 119 12.97 13.09 3.17
C PRO A 119 13.84 13.08 1.91
N ALA A 120 14.07 14.27 1.33
CA ALA A 120 14.85 14.39 0.10
C ALA A 120 16.25 13.72 0.17
N PRO A 121 17.00 13.83 1.28
CA PRO A 121 18.31 13.18 1.37
C PRO A 121 18.30 11.65 1.29
N TYR A 122 17.15 11.04 1.51
CA TYR A 122 17.01 9.59 1.37
C TYR A 122 17.32 9.16 -0.07
N PHE A 123 17.01 10.00 -1.03
CA PHE A 123 17.12 9.65 -2.45
C PHE A 123 18.54 9.85 -2.98
N SER A 124 19.42 8.89 -2.69
CA SER A 124 20.73 8.80 -3.31
C SER A 124 20.56 8.58 -4.81
N GLU A 125 21.61 8.70 -5.58
CA GLU A 125 21.54 8.49 -7.03
C GLU A 125 20.94 7.13 -7.41
N GLY A 126 21.32 6.07 -6.72
CA GLY A 126 20.76 4.74 -6.95
C GLY A 126 19.27 4.64 -6.62
N ARG A 127 18.85 5.20 -5.50
CA ARG A 127 17.44 5.21 -5.09
C ARG A 127 16.61 6.10 -5.99
N LYS A 128 17.16 7.23 -6.38
CA LYS A 128 16.51 8.15 -7.33
C LYS A 128 16.27 7.43 -8.65
N LYS A 129 17.25 6.69 -9.15
CA LYS A 129 17.13 5.94 -10.39
C LYS A 129 15.97 4.94 -10.34
N LEU A 130 15.86 4.16 -9.28
CA LEU A 130 14.77 3.19 -9.11
C LEU A 130 13.41 3.87 -9.04
N THR A 131 13.34 5.01 -8.37
CA THR A 131 12.11 5.80 -8.27
C THR A 131 11.70 6.35 -9.64
N ILE A 132 12.66 6.85 -10.42
CA ILE A 132 12.41 7.35 -11.76
C ILE A 132 11.96 6.22 -12.70
N GLU A 133 12.55 5.04 -12.57
CA GLU A 133 12.10 3.87 -13.33
C GLU A 133 10.65 3.54 -13.05
N PHE A 134 10.22 3.64 -11.79
CA PHE A 134 8.82 3.44 -11.42
C PHE A 134 7.91 4.49 -12.07
N ILE A 135 8.32 5.75 -12.04
CA ILE A 135 7.59 6.87 -12.67
C ILE A 135 7.41 6.60 -14.16
N THR A 136 8.49 6.25 -14.83
CA THR A 136 8.49 6.00 -16.28
C THR A 136 7.65 4.78 -16.64
N LYS A 137 7.83 3.70 -15.91
CA LYS A 137 7.12 2.45 -16.15
C LYS A 137 5.61 2.61 -16.00
N ASN A 138 5.18 3.43 -15.06
CA ASN A 138 3.76 3.64 -14.79
C ASN A 138 3.18 4.87 -15.51
N GLY A 139 3.97 5.55 -16.31
CA GLY A 139 3.52 6.71 -17.08
C GLY A 139 3.03 7.87 -16.22
N ILE A 140 3.63 8.08 -15.05
CA ILE A 140 3.25 9.15 -14.14
C ILE A 140 3.71 10.49 -14.74
N THR A 141 2.77 11.42 -14.92
CA THR A 141 3.05 12.73 -15.49
C THR A 141 2.95 13.82 -14.43
N ARG A 142 3.43 15.02 -14.75
CA ARG A 142 3.27 16.19 -13.88
C ARG A 142 1.80 16.53 -13.67
N ARG A 143 0.98 16.28 -14.67
CA ARG A 143 -0.46 16.50 -14.57
C ARG A 143 -1.08 15.59 -13.53
N ASP A 144 -0.69 14.30 -13.52
CA ASP A 144 -1.15 13.34 -12.54
C ASP A 144 -0.76 13.79 -11.13
N ILE A 145 0.48 14.21 -10.96
CA ILE A 145 0.99 14.68 -9.67
C ILE A 145 0.21 15.90 -9.21
N THR A 146 -0.01 16.87 -10.10
CA THR A 146 -0.75 18.10 -9.79
C THR A 146 -2.18 17.80 -9.38
N GLU A 147 -2.80 16.81 -10.00
CA GLU A 147 -4.17 16.41 -9.69
C GLU A 147 -4.32 15.86 -8.27
N TYR A 148 -3.38 15.03 -7.84
CA TYR A 148 -3.48 14.35 -6.54
C TYR A 148 -2.65 14.97 -5.41
N ALA A 149 -1.71 15.84 -5.71
CA ALA A 149 -0.88 16.49 -4.69
C ALA A 149 -1.67 17.20 -3.59
N PRO A 150 -2.80 17.87 -3.88
CA PRO A 150 -3.56 18.52 -2.81
C PRO A 150 -4.09 17.58 -1.72
N ALA A 151 -4.16 16.29 -1.96
CA ALA A 151 -4.59 15.32 -0.96
C ALA A 151 -3.46 14.96 0.02
N PHE A 152 -2.24 15.39 -0.26
CA PHE A 152 -1.05 15.06 0.54
C PHE A 152 -0.54 16.29 1.28
N PRO A 153 0.19 16.10 2.40
CA PRO A 153 0.88 17.22 3.05
C PRO A 153 1.90 17.89 2.12
N ASP A 154 2.13 19.17 2.32
CA ASP A 154 3.06 19.95 1.49
C ASP A 154 4.46 19.37 1.40
N LYS A 155 4.88 18.61 2.42
CA LYS A 155 6.20 17.99 2.41
C LYS A 155 6.39 17.00 1.27
N ALA A 156 5.32 16.42 0.74
CA ALA A 156 5.43 15.52 -0.40
C ALA A 156 5.95 16.26 -1.63
N MET A 157 5.41 17.44 -1.91
CA MET A 157 5.87 18.27 -3.02
C MET A 157 7.27 18.84 -2.74
N ARG A 158 7.55 19.19 -1.48
CA ARG A 158 8.88 19.65 -1.09
C ARG A 158 9.93 18.60 -1.38
N THR A 159 9.69 17.36 -0.98
CA THR A 159 10.59 16.24 -1.24
C THR A 159 10.78 16.04 -2.75
N LEU A 160 9.71 16.10 -3.51
CA LEU A 160 9.75 15.92 -4.96
C LEU A 160 10.66 16.96 -5.62
N VAL A 161 10.59 18.22 -5.17
CA VAL A 161 11.41 19.31 -5.70
C VAL A 161 12.86 19.21 -5.19
N GLU A 162 13.06 19.07 -3.89
CA GLU A 162 14.39 19.04 -3.27
C GLU A 162 15.22 17.83 -3.69
N SER A 163 14.57 16.69 -3.96
CA SER A 163 15.26 15.51 -4.47
C SER A 163 15.60 15.61 -5.96
N GLU A 164 15.07 16.64 -6.63
CA GLU A 164 15.19 16.85 -8.07
C GLU A 164 14.48 15.78 -8.92
N ILE A 165 13.75 14.89 -8.30
CA ILE A 165 12.98 13.86 -9.03
C ILE A 165 11.97 14.53 -9.98
N ILE A 166 11.47 15.71 -9.63
CA ILE A 166 10.51 16.44 -10.46
C ILE A 166 11.03 16.67 -11.88
N TYR A 167 12.34 16.83 -12.06
CA TYR A 167 12.93 17.08 -13.38
C TYR A 167 12.82 15.87 -14.33
N HIS A 168 12.59 14.70 -13.77
CA HIS A 168 12.48 13.47 -14.52
C HIS A 168 11.03 13.04 -14.78
N VAL A 169 10.08 13.87 -14.37
CA VAL A 169 8.65 13.61 -14.60
C VAL A 169 8.23 14.33 -15.88
N THR A 170 7.62 13.58 -16.80
CA THR A 170 7.18 14.18 -18.07
C THR A 170 5.92 15.03 -17.87
N GLN A 171 5.63 15.83 -18.86
CA GLN A 171 4.46 16.71 -18.84
C GLN A 171 3.14 15.95 -18.78
#